data_6cbb30650043b1c25a8092a2c5596a9b
#
_entry.id   6cbb30650043b1c25a8092a2c5596a9b
#
_cell.length_a   1.000
_cell.length_b   1.000
_cell.length_c   1.000
_cell.angle_alpha   90.00
_cell.angle_beta   90.00
_cell.angle_gamma   90.00
#
_symmetry.space_group_name_H-M   'P 1'
#
loop_
_entity.id
_entity.type
_entity.pdbx_description
1 polymer ?
#
loop_
_entity_poly.entity_id
_entity_poly.type
_entity_poly.pdbx_seq_one_letter_code
_entity_poly.pdbx_strand_id
1 'polypeptide(L)'
;MKALLPLLLLAAAPAFADPAATANCPLVGEQLSETLASAKQRIGHDGEVRVEFDVDAQGRARLVDMSGTRSYRAPVRIAMETLDCRAGTPQRYVLNIRFADPMPRVVAAAASATVARAEPR
;
A
#
# COMPACT_ATOMS: atom_id res chain seq x y z
N MET A 1 -48.24 17.06 18.61
CA MET A 1 -47.75 16.86 18.34
C MET A 1 -46.60 16.30 18.55
N LYS A 2 -46.05 15.67 18.33
CA LYS A 2 -45.11 15.16 18.61
C LYS A 2 -44.13 15.05 17.75
N ALA A 3 -43.13 15.20 17.88
CA ALA A 3 -42.13 15.28 17.10
C ALA A 3 -41.40 14.18 17.01
N LEU A 4 -41.31 13.66 16.20
CA LEU A 4 -40.61 12.63 16.11
C LEU A 4 -39.38 12.84 15.66
N LEU A 5 -38.40 12.58 16.12
CA LEU A 5 -37.19 12.69 15.77
C LEU A 5 -36.62 11.63 15.11
N PRO A 6 -36.25 11.61 14.13
CA PRO A 6 -35.60 10.69 13.41
C PRO A 6 -34.35 10.48 13.89
N LEU A 7 -34.02 9.48 14.25
CA LEU A 7 -32.83 9.24 14.66
C LEU A 7 -32.01 8.90 13.61
N LEU A 8 -31.23 9.51 13.20
CA LEU A 8 -30.33 9.30 12.29
C LEU A 8 -29.30 8.50 12.64
N LEU A 9 -29.22 7.40 12.43
CA LEU A 9 -28.21 6.63 12.63
C LEU A 9 -27.23 6.71 11.68
N LEU A 10 -26.25 7.13 11.85
CA LEU A 10 -25.23 7.21 11.03
C LEU A 10 -24.41 6.11 11.13
N ALA A 11 -24.46 5.20 10.52
CA ALA A 11 -23.63 4.14 10.51
C ALA A 11 -22.37 4.41 9.97
N ALA A 12 -21.48 4.54 10.62
CA ALA A 12 -20.20 4.86 10.12
C ALA A 12 -19.63 3.63 9.67
N ALA A 13 -19.41 3.45 8.56
CA ALA A 13 -18.79 2.30 8.08
C ALA A 13 -17.42 2.25 8.49
N PRO A 14 -16.94 1.26 8.90
CA PRO A 14 -15.61 1.15 9.34
C PRO A 14 -14.76 1.20 8.21
N ALA A 15 -13.81 1.81 8.28
CA ALA A 15 -12.95 1.91 7.25
C ALA A 15 -12.08 0.82 7.32
N PHE A 16 -12.23 -0.24 6.78
CA PHE A 16 -11.29 -1.17 6.77
C PHE A 16 -10.42 -0.92 5.72
N ALA A 17 -9.25 -0.98 5.86
CA ALA A 17 -8.31 -0.71 4.87
C ALA A 17 -8.37 -1.81 3.97
N ASP A 18 -8.66 -1.68 2.84
CA ASP A 18 -8.57 -2.67 1.95
C ASP A 18 -7.21 -2.95 1.71
N PRO A 19 -6.79 -4.10 1.58
CA PRO A 19 -5.46 -4.47 1.37
C PRO A 19 -4.95 -3.79 0.17
N ALA A 20 -4.03 -3.00 0.29
CA ALA A 20 -3.36 -2.39 -0.81
C ALA A 20 -4.28 -1.72 -1.80
N ALA A 21 -5.42 -1.31 -1.36
CA ALA A 21 -6.29 -0.65 -2.27
C ALA A 21 -6.01 0.80 -2.22
N THR A 22 -5.48 1.38 -3.20
CA THR A 22 -5.15 2.78 -3.20
C THR A 22 -5.82 3.42 -4.39
N ALA A 23 -6.01 4.70 -4.31
CA ALA A 23 -6.69 5.42 -5.37
C ALA A 23 -5.89 5.47 -6.63
N ASN A 24 -4.59 5.65 -6.54
CA ASN A 24 -3.77 5.76 -7.72
C ASN A 24 -3.27 4.43 -8.23
N CYS A 25 -3.16 3.47 -7.36
CA CYS A 25 -2.64 2.19 -7.78
C CYS A 25 -3.58 1.10 -7.33
N PRO A 26 -4.70 0.98 -7.96
CA PRO A 26 -5.74 0.07 -7.49
C PRO A 26 -5.36 -1.39 -7.46
N LEU A 27 -4.43 -1.78 -8.28
CA LEU A 27 -4.04 -3.17 -8.28
C LEU A 27 -2.65 -3.39 -7.71
N VAL A 28 -2.20 -2.47 -6.89
CA VAL A 28 -0.83 -2.53 -6.40
C VAL A 28 -0.57 -3.83 -5.66
N GLY A 29 -1.51 -4.30 -4.88
CA GLY A 29 -1.28 -5.53 -4.13
C GLY A 29 -1.13 -6.71 -5.03
N GLU A 30 -1.93 -6.79 -6.07
CA GLU A 30 -1.84 -7.90 -6.98
C GLU A 30 -0.60 -7.83 -7.82
N GLN A 31 -0.25 -6.65 -8.29
CA GLN A 31 0.94 -6.50 -9.08
C GLN A 31 2.18 -6.88 -8.30
N LEU A 32 2.29 -6.39 -7.08
CA LEU A 32 3.46 -6.70 -6.29
C LEU A 32 3.50 -8.17 -5.88
N SER A 33 2.35 -8.72 -5.55
CA SER A 33 2.31 -10.10 -5.14
C SER A 33 2.76 -11.01 -6.27
N GLU A 34 2.31 -10.74 -7.48
CA GLU A 34 2.72 -11.55 -8.60
C GLU A 34 4.16 -11.35 -8.96
N THR A 35 4.61 -10.12 -8.97
CA THR A 35 5.98 -9.83 -9.33
C THR A 35 6.94 -10.44 -8.32
N LEU A 36 6.55 -10.44 -7.04
CA LEU A 36 7.46 -10.91 -6.02
C LEU A 36 7.33 -12.38 -5.68
N ALA A 37 6.41 -13.08 -6.30
CA ALA A 37 6.25 -14.50 -6.02
C ALA A 37 7.52 -15.28 -6.35
N SER A 38 8.15 -14.94 -7.45
CA SER A 38 9.36 -15.65 -7.81
C SER A 38 10.50 -15.33 -6.86
N ALA A 39 10.52 -14.14 -6.32
CA ALA A 39 11.56 -13.79 -5.37
C ALA A 39 11.41 -14.64 -4.11
N LYS A 40 10.19 -14.88 -3.67
CA LYS A 40 9.97 -15.70 -2.50
C LYS A 40 10.44 -17.11 -2.76
N GLN A 41 10.18 -17.64 -3.92
CA GLN A 41 10.62 -18.96 -4.24
C GLN A 41 12.12 -19.06 -4.32
N ARG A 42 12.76 -18.04 -4.89
CA ARG A 42 14.17 -18.07 -5.03
C ARG A 42 14.88 -17.92 -3.72
N ILE A 43 14.43 -17.02 -2.89
CA ILE A 43 15.08 -16.72 -1.63
C ILE A 43 14.75 -17.76 -0.59
N GLY A 44 13.52 -18.24 -0.60
CA GLY A 44 13.20 -19.41 0.17
C GLY A 44 12.89 -19.29 1.64
N HIS A 45 12.93 -18.11 2.20
CA HIS A 45 12.58 -17.97 3.60
C HIS A 45 11.58 -16.85 3.75
N ASP A 46 10.91 -16.81 4.86
CA ASP A 46 9.92 -15.79 5.12
C ASP A 46 10.59 -14.46 5.40
N GLY A 47 9.88 -13.40 5.19
CA GLY A 47 10.41 -12.10 5.47
C GLY A 47 9.33 -11.06 5.38
N GLU A 48 9.69 -9.82 5.60
CA GLU A 48 8.74 -8.75 5.56
C GLU A 48 9.44 -7.46 5.18
N VAL A 49 8.85 -6.65 4.33
CA VAL A 49 9.41 -5.39 3.93
C VAL A 49 8.33 -4.33 3.99
N ARG A 50 8.68 -3.18 4.56
CA ARG A 50 7.77 -2.07 4.62
C ARG A 50 8.28 -1.07 3.62
N VAL A 51 7.40 -0.60 2.75
CA VAL A 51 7.77 0.32 1.72
C VAL A 51 6.95 1.58 1.80
N GLU A 52 7.59 2.71 1.67
CA GLU A 52 6.89 3.96 1.63
C GLU A 52 7.19 4.58 0.28
N PHE A 53 6.19 4.99 -0.45
CA PHE A 53 6.40 5.55 -1.77
C PHE A 53 5.39 6.63 -2.10
N ASP A 54 5.75 7.50 -3.02
CA ASP A 54 4.89 8.56 -3.46
C ASP A 54 4.44 8.23 -4.87
N VAL A 55 3.21 8.59 -5.18
CA VAL A 55 2.73 8.50 -6.54
C VAL A 55 2.46 9.93 -6.97
N ASP A 56 3.10 10.36 -8.03
CA ASP A 56 2.98 11.75 -8.44
C ASP A 56 1.74 11.95 -9.33
N ALA A 57 1.55 13.16 -9.78
CA ALA A 57 0.36 13.49 -10.55
C ALA A 57 0.28 12.72 -11.85
N GLN A 58 1.39 12.26 -12.37
CA GLN A 58 1.39 11.49 -13.59
C GLN A 58 1.28 10.01 -13.35
N GLY A 59 1.20 9.58 -12.12
CA GLY A 59 1.10 8.16 -11.83
C GLY A 59 2.40 7.45 -11.66
N ARG A 60 3.51 8.19 -11.51
CA ARG A 60 4.76 7.54 -11.32
C ARG A 60 5.02 7.28 -9.89
N ALA A 61 5.39 6.08 -9.56
CA ALA A 61 5.69 5.69 -8.19
C ALA A 61 7.15 5.94 -7.89
N ARG A 62 7.45 6.57 -6.75
CA ARG A 62 8.79 6.84 -6.39
C ARG A 62 9.05 6.39 -5.01
N LEU A 63 9.98 5.54 -4.81
CA LEU A 63 10.31 5.00 -3.52
C LEU A 63 10.86 6.07 -2.61
N VAL A 64 10.32 6.17 -1.41
CA VAL A 64 10.79 7.13 -0.45
C VAL A 64 11.59 6.43 0.63
N ASP A 65 11.13 5.31 1.10
CA ASP A 65 11.84 4.62 2.17
C ASP A 65 11.50 3.14 2.14
N MET A 66 12.38 2.33 2.65
CA MET A 66 12.15 0.92 2.69
C MET A 66 12.92 0.30 3.82
N SER A 67 12.30 -0.60 4.56
CA SER A 67 12.98 -1.27 5.63
C SER A 67 12.47 -2.69 5.71
N GLY A 68 13.18 -3.54 6.39
CA GLY A 68 12.76 -4.92 6.56
C GLY A 68 13.83 -5.91 6.19
N THR A 69 13.40 -7.09 5.85
CA THR A 69 14.31 -8.21 5.61
C THR A 69 15.23 -7.91 4.44
N ARG A 70 16.51 -7.90 4.73
CA ARG A 70 17.49 -7.51 3.76
C ARG A 70 17.44 -8.23 2.43
N SER A 71 17.28 -9.52 2.43
CA SER A 71 17.32 -10.26 1.21
C SER A 71 16.17 -9.93 0.26
N TYR A 72 15.12 -9.32 0.76
CA TYR A 72 13.99 -8.97 -0.06
C TYR A 72 14.00 -7.51 -0.52
N ARG A 73 14.94 -6.71 -0.06
CA ARG A 73 14.92 -5.29 -0.40
C ARG A 73 15.15 -5.02 -1.87
N ALA A 74 16.13 -5.67 -2.46
CA ALA A 74 16.40 -5.44 -3.87
C ALA A 74 15.24 -5.90 -4.75
N PRO A 75 14.68 -7.08 -4.54
CA PRO A 75 13.52 -7.46 -5.33
C PRO A 75 12.36 -6.50 -5.21
N VAL A 76 12.14 -5.97 -4.01
CA VAL A 76 11.05 -5.04 -3.81
C VAL A 76 11.33 -3.74 -4.54
N ARG A 77 12.58 -3.28 -4.50
CA ARG A 77 12.91 -2.05 -5.18
C ARG A 77 12.67 -2.18 -6.66
N ILE A 78 13.05 -3.32 -7.24
CA ILE A 78 12.85 -3.53 -8.65
C ILE A 78 11.36 -3.62 -8.96
N ALA A 79 10.60 -4.28 -8.12
CA ALA A 79 9.18 -4.40 -8.35
C ALA A 79 8.50 -3.04 -8.31
N MET A 80 8.97 -2.16 -7.43
CA MET A 80 8.37 -0.84 -7.35
C MET A 80 8.61 -0.04 -8.62
N GLU A 81 9.68 -0.31 -9.30
CA GLU A 81 9.98 0.41 -10.51
C GLU A 81 9.05 0.02 -11.65
N THR A 82 8.42 -1.12 -11.56
CA THR A 82 7.54 -1.56 -12.60
C THR A 82 6.08 -1.38 -12.23
N LEU A 83 5.83 -0.71 -11.13
CA LEU A 83 4.47 -0.56 -10.67
C LEU A 83 3.70 0.38 -11.58
N ASP A 84 2.48 -0.02 -11.93
CA ASP A 84 1.69 0.74 -12.80
C ASP A 84 0.60 1.47 -12.06
N CYS A 85 0.67 2.75 -11.98
CA CYS A 85 -0.29 3.56 -11.28
C CYS A 85 -0.95 4.54 -12.22
N ARG A 86 -2.03 5.15 -11.79
CA ARG A 86 -2.75 6.07 -12.62
C ARG A 86 -2.45 7.48 -12.25
N ALA A 87 -2.59 8.36 -13.20
CA ALA A 87 -2.44 9.79 -12.94
C ALA A 87 -3.55 10.23 -12.02
N GLY A 88 -3.31 11.19 -11.23
CA GLY A 88 -4.30 11.70 -10.30
C GLY A 88 -3.68 12.60 -9.26
N THR A 89 -4.33 12.70 -8.13
CA THR A 89 -3.82 13.52 -7.06
C THR A 89 -2.62 12.85 -6.43
N PRO A 90 -1.53 13.53 -6.26
CA PRO A 90 -0.35 12.90 -5.67
C PRO A 90 -0.64 12.39 -4.27
N GLN A 91 -0.12 11.26 -3.94
CA GLN A 91 -0.33 10.67 -2.64
C GLN A 91 0.85 9.88 -2.18
N ARG A 92 0.93 9.68 -0.90
CA ARG A 92 1.99 8.84 -0.30
C ARG A 92 1.34 7.62 0.32
N TYR A 93 1.94 6.48 0.07
CA TYR A 93 1.43 5.22 0.59
C TYR A 93 2.49 4.46 1.34
N VAL A 94 2.05 3.66 2.28
CA VAL A 94 2.95 2.77 3.01
C VAL A 94 2.35 1.39 2.91
N LEU A 95 3.12 0.44 2.46
CA LEU A 95 2.67 -0.93 2.33
C LEU A 95 3.56 -1.87 3.11
N ASN A 96 3.00 -2.93 3.61
CA ASN A 96 3.78 -3.98 4.24
C ASN A 96 3.66 -5.19 3.33
N ILE A 97 4.79 -5.76 2.95
CA ILE A 97 4.81 -6.93 2.11
C ILE A 97 5.32 -8.07 2.94
N ARG A 98 4.49 -9.08 3.13
CA ARG A 98 4.91 -10.20 3.90
C ARG A 98 5.20 -11.34 3.00
N PHE A 99 6.41 -11.85 3.05
CA PHE A 99 6.82 -12.96 2.22
C PHE A 99 6.62 -14.25 2.99
N ALA A 100 5.57 -14.94 2.64
CA ALA A 100 5.26 -16.19 3.29
C ALA A 100 4.50 -17.06 2.30
N ASP A 101 4.37 -18.33 2.57
CA ASP A 101 3.65 -19.20 1.68
C ASP A 101 2.16 -18.96 1.83
N PRO A 102 1.40 -19.15 0.82
CA PRO A 102 1.81 -19.62 -0.50
C PRO A 102 2.31 -18.52 -1.39
N MET A 103 2.04 -17.28 -1.07
CA MET A 103 2.59 -16.23 -1.87
C MET A 103 2.64 -14.94 -1.11
N PRO A 104 3.41 -13.98 -1.57
CA PRO A 104 3.57 -12.72 -0.85
C PRO A 104 2.24 -12.02 -0.68
N ARG A 105 2.07 -11.37 0.46
CA ARG A 105 0.87 -10.69 0.77
C ARG A 105 1.15 -9.25 0.97
N VAL A 106 0.47 -8.38 0.30
CA VAL A 106 0.69 -6.95 0.37
C VAL A 106 -0.49 -6.30 1.04
N VAL A 107 -0.22 -5.56 2.10
CA VAL A 107 -1.26 -4.93 2.85
C VAL A 107 -0.98 -3.45 3.02
N ALA A 108 -1.95 -2.61 2.90
CA ALA A 108 -1.73 -1.20 3.07
C ALA A 108 -1.54 -0.90 4.53
N ALA A 109 -0.41 -0.35 4.87
CA ALA A 109 -0.13 0.01 6.23
C ALA A 109 -0.68 1.39 6.51
N ALA A 110 -0.59 2.27 5.55
CA ALA A 110 -1.10 3.61 5.73
C ALA A 110 -1.15 4.33 4.41
N ALA A 111 -1.98 5.31 4.29
CA ALA A 111 -2.02 6.12 3.09
C ALA A 111 -2.32 7.53 3.50
N SER A 112 -1.64 8.47 2.95
CA SER A 112 -1.80 9.80 3.29
C SER A 112 -2.13 10.56 2.12
N ALA A 113 -3.23 11.18 2.09
CA ALA A 113 -3.57 11.96 0.97
C ALA A 113 -2.73 13.16 0.95
N THR A 114 -2.30 13.65 2.04
CA THR A 114 -1.61 14.79 1.99
C THR A 114 -0.33 14.54 2.39
N VAL A 115 0.51 14.44 1.64
CA VAL A 115 1.79 14.24 1.93
C VAL A 115 2.35 15.27 2.67
N ALA A 116 1.81 16.28 2.67
CA ALA A 116 2.41 17.30 3.28
C ALA A 116 2.45 17.32 4.66
N ARG A 117 1.91 16.93 5.29
CA ARG A 117 1.92 17.12 6.56
C ARG A 117 2.73 16.52 7.26
N ALA A 118 3.48 16.51 7.21
CA ALA A 118 4.33 15.90 7.86
C ALA A 118 4.36 16.22 9.13
N GLU A 119 4.36 16.12 9.74
CA GLU A 119 4.46 16.49 10.79
C GLU A 119 5.26 16.22 11.47
N PRO A 120 5.60 16.51 11.91
CA PRO A 120 6.61 16.41 12.46
C PRO A 120 6.80 16.11 13.64
N ARG A 121 6.90 15.98 13.97
CA ARG A 121 7.16 15.91 14.89
C ARG A 121 7.68 15.91 15.21
#